data_59123f718d9b935e212f12576bec8e0e
#
_entry.id   59123f718d9b935e212f12576bec8e0e
#
_cell.length_a   1.000
_cell.length_b   1.000
_cell.length_c   1.000
_cell.angle_alpha   90.00
_cell.angle_beta   90.00
_cell.angle_gamma   90.00
#
_symmetry.space_group_name_H-M   'P 1'
#
loop_
_entity.id
_entity.type
_entity.pdbx_description
1 polymer ?
#
loop_
_entity_poly.entity_id
_entity_poly.type
_entity_poly.pdbx_seq_one_letter_code
_entity_poly.pdbx_strand_id
1 'polypeptide(L)'
;MKLGVCIPYRDNGDGVRKGHLDKLIPHLEEFLGKQGIDFTCYVGHQNDNEKFHRSGTKNVAFLEAKKDGCDYFAFHDVDMLPQDDCDYSHPGDTPKHIATYLSQWGYTLRDNEYFGGVVIFTGEQFENINGYNTDYVGWGMEDDDLYWRCVQKGYYEQPTFDMIKQRMVLSLDGKSTHIKINPSRELRRIPTDSFKIEIICKPEIPEYEPEHLIGQNIKYKKYPILSKIGYDFGIDYNNSNAFATSMWDWKNNHIYRWSKRYQNNWTKVSLIHDKDNKKISFQINDQDLGEKFGIQQSTISYEEKLKRYGNNPFWIGCNDPLSWEGQRFFKGEIAEVKMWNAYDDLVLHYDMTKSICCDQGCRRCKGDIVKDLSEFGNHGLIENRNIRFLYDKEVIKDSPAPHRRYGTMECMYHDDEGIVNNQFQGDVEQTAKNEILYRKKMQKGEVDIDNSGLNSMKCKIDSIDTIYNRHKLINVRFNG
;
A
#
# COMPACT_ATOMS: atom_id res chain seq x y z
N MET A 1 -30.10 -14.54 13.83
CA MET A 1 -28.63 -14.52 13.77
C MET A 1 -28.12 -13.39 14.64
N LYS A 2 -27.14 -13.68 15.46
CA LYS A 2 -26.57 -12.74 16.43
C LYS A 2 -25.21 -12.24 16.00
N LEU A 3 -25.01 -10.93 16.02
CA LEU A 3 -23.73 -10.28 15.68
C LEU A 3 -22.85 -10.12 16.93
N GLY A 4 -21.60 -10.53 16.83
CA GLY A 4 -20.56 -10.16 17.79
C GLY A 4 -19.75 -8.96 17.28
N VAL A 5 -19.81 -7.82 17.96
CA VAL A 5 -18.97 -6.66 17.61
C VAL A 5 -17.68 -6.70 18.42
N CYS A 6 -16.57 -7.02 17.78
CA CYS A 6 -15.25 -7.23 18.41
C CYS A 6 -14.45 -5.92 18.36
N ILE A 7 -14.24 -5.30 19.50
CA ILE A 7 -13.60 -3.98 19.62
C ILE A 7 -12.23 -4.10 20.29
N PRO A 8 -11.12 -3.78 19.61
CA PRO A 8 -9.81 -3.69 20.25
C PRO A 8 -9.75 -2.42 21.11
N TYR A 9 -9.32 -2.56 22.35
CA TYR A 9 -9.32 -1.45 23.27
C TYR A 9 -8.10 -1.42 24.20
N ARG A 10 -7.56 -0.23 24.35
CA ARG A 10 -6.60 0.13 25.39
C ARG A 10 -6.67 1.64 25.60
N ASP A 11 -6.90 2.06 26.81
CA ASP A 11 -6.76 3.46 27.19
C ASP A 11 -5.34 3.72 27.70
N ASN A 12 -4.73 4.81 27.24
CA ASN A 12 -3.36 5.17 27.65
C ASN A 12 -3.31 5.93 28.98
N GLY A 13 -4.45 6.06 29.69
CA GLY A 13 -4.58 6.82 30.92
C GLY A 13 -4.92 8.30 30.70
N ASP A 14 -5.09 8.73 29.44
CA ASP A 14 -5.54 10.08 29.09
C ASP A 14 -7.08 10.19 28.99
N GLY A 15 -7.80 9.08 29.02
CA GLY A 15 -9.26 9.01 28.95
C GLY A 15 -9.84 9.19 27.54
N VAL A 16 -9.02 9.46 26.53
CA VAL A 16 -9.47 9.72 25.14
C VAL A 16 -10.15 8.46 24.56
N ARG A 17 -9.50 7.32 24.65
CA ARG A 17 -10.05 6.05 24.15
C ARG A 17 -11.26 5.59 24.91
N LYS A 18 -11.30 5.88 26.22
CA LYS A 18 -12.51 5.68 27.04
C LYS A 18 -13.66 6.52 26.51
N GLY A 19 -13.42 7.80 26.23
CA GLY A 19 -14.41 8.68 25.64
C GLY A 19 -14.93 8.20 24.29
N HIS A 20 -14.06 7.59 23.46
CA HIS A 20 -14.49 6.97 22.20
C HIS A 20 -15.40 5.76 22.46
N LEU A 21 -15.02 4.87 23.37
CA LEU A 21 -15.83 3.71 23.72
C LEU A 21 -17.19 4.10 24.29
N ASP A 22 -17.24 5.12 25.17
CA ASP A 22 -18.44 5.65 25.77
C ASP A 22 -19.40 6.32 24.76
N LYS A 23 -18.89 6.76 23.61
CA LYS A 23 -19.70 7.26 22.49
C LYS A 23 -20.11 6.12 21.53
N LEU A 24 -19.16 5.21 21.21
CA LEU A 24 -19.39 4.16 20.22
C LEU A 24 -20.50 3.20 20.66
N ILE A 25 -20.46 2.67 21.88
CA ILE A 25 -21.42 1.64 22.30
C ILE A 25 -22.87 2.14 22.25
N PRO A 26 -23.22 3.31 22.83
CA PRO A 26 -24.59 3.85 22.70
C PRO A 26 -24.98 4.13 21.25
N HIS A 27 -24.03 4.63 20.42
CA HIS A 27 -24.29 4.84 18.99
C HIS A 27 -24.62 3.53 18.28
N LEU A 28 -23.88 2.46 18.53
CA LEU A 28 -24.17 1.12 17.97
C LEU A 28 -25.51 0.57 18.47
N GLU A 29 -25.87 0.80 19.73
CA GLU A 29 -27.15 0.37 20.27
C GLU A 29 -28.32 1.01 19.52
N GLU A 30 -28.24 2.32 19.26
CA GLU A 30 -29.25 3.02 18.46
C GLU A 30 -29.22 2.58 17.00
N PHE A 31 -28.04 2.58 16.40
CA PHE A 31 -27.82 2.34 14.97
C PHE A 31 -28.22 0.91 14.55
N LEU A 32 -27.69 -0.11 15.23
CA LEU A 32 -28.00 -1.52 14.94
C LEU A 32 -29.41 -1.89 15.38
N GLY A 33 -29.93 -1.25 16.43
CA GLY A 33 -31.31 -1.38 16.85
C GLY A 33 -32.30 -0.93 15.77
N LYS A 34 -32.00 0.17 15.07
CA LYS A 34 -32.81 0.63 13.91
C LYS A 34 -32.79 -0.38 12.76
N GLN A 35 -31.68 -1.08 12.57
CA GLN A 35 -31.56 -2.15 11.56
C GLN A 35 -32.19 -3.49 11.99
N GLY A 36 -32.65 -3.60 13.23
CA GLY A 36 -33.21 -4.84 13.77
C GLY A 36 -32.18 -5.94 13.98
N ILE A 37 -30.91 -5.59 14.17
CA ILE A 37 -29.79 -6.52 14.36
C ILE A 37 -29.64 -6.81 15.85
N ASP A 38 -29.75 -8.10 16.23
CA ASP A 38 -29.40 -8.56 17.57
C ASP A 38 -27.86 -8.67 17.68
N PHE A 39 -27.27 -7.96 18.64
CA PHE A 39 -25.82 -7.90 18.78
C PHE A 39 -25.36 -7.80 20.22
N THR A 40 -24.10 -8.12 20.43
CA THR A 40 -23.35 -7.87 21.68
C THR A 40 -21.95 -7.35 21.33
N CYS A 41 -21.49 -6.28 22.00
CA CYS A 41 -20.11 -5.82 21.90
C CYS A 41 -19.20 -6.65 22.83
N TYR A 42 -18.06 -7.03 22.29
CA TYR A 42 -16.98 -7.71 23.00
C TYR A 42 -15.73 -6.84 22.91
N VAL A 43 -15.44 -6.15 23.99
CA VAL A 43 -14.32 -5.20 24.07
C VAL A 43 -13.09 -5.94 24.60
N GLY A 44 -12.14 -6.24 23.73
CA GLY A 44 -10.86 -6.82 24.09
C GLY A 44 -9.95 -5.74 24.68
N HIS A 45 -9.90 -5.66 26.01
CA HIS A 45 -9.14 -4.67 26.75
C HIS A 45 -7.78 -5.21 27.18
N GLN A 46 -6.72 -4.69 26.55
CA GLN A 46 -5.37 -4.99 27.00
C GLN A 46 -5.05 -4.18 28.26
N ASN A 47 -4.77 -4.89 29.38
CA ASN A 47 -4.56 -4.30 30.70
C ASN A 47 -3.13 -4.54 31.26
N ASP A 48 -2.17 -4.84 30.37
CA ASP A 48 -0.75 -4.90 30.71
C ASP A 48 -0.02 -3.62 30.24
N ASN A 49 1.29 -3.53 30.52
CA ASN A 49 2.15 -2.42 30.13
C ASN A 49 2.90 -2.66 28.81
N GLU A 50 2.60 -3.78 28.13
CA GLU A 50 3.24 -4.11 26.86
C GLU A 50 2.73 -3.21 25.73
N LYS A 51 3.36 -3.28 24.56
CA LYS A 51 2.87 -2.57 23.37
C LYS A 51 1.48 -3.06 23.00
N PHE A 52 0.63 -2.16 22.50
CA PHE A 52 -0.75 -2.50 22.16
C PHE A 52 -0.81 -3.63 21.13
N HIS A 53 -1.41 -4.73 21.50
CA HIS A 53 -1.58 -5.91 20.67
C HIS A 53 -2.97 -5.96 20.04
N ARG A 54 -3.19 -5.08 19.04
CA ARG A 54 -4.48 -4.88 18.40
C ARG A 54 -5.05 -6.16 17.78
N SER A 55 -4.21 -6.93 17.08
CA SER A 55 -4.58 -8.24 16.52
C SER A 55 -5.05 -9.21 17.62
N GLY A 56 -4.29 -9.32 18.70
CA GLY A 56 -4.61 -10.23 19.80
C GLY A 56 -5.91 -9.84 20.50
N THR A 57 -6.15 -8.56 20.77
CA THR A 57 -7.40 -8.10 21.39
C THR A 57 -8.62 -8.35 20.49
N LYS A 58 -8.53 -8.17 19.18
CA LYS A 58 -9.57 -8.54 18.21
C LYS A 58 -9.82 -10.05 18.22
N ASN A 59 -8.77 -10.87 18.20
CA ASN A 59 -8.87 -12.34 18.24
C ASN A 59 -9.51 -12.86 19.55
N VAL A 60 -9.14 -12.30 20.71
CA VAL A 60 -9.74 -12.67 22.00
C VAL A 60 -11.23 -12.31 22.04
N ALA A 61 -11.59 -11.12 21.58
CA ALA A 61 -12.98 -10.68 21.49
C ALA A 61 -13.82 -11.64 20.62
N PHE A 62 -13.27 -12.07 19.48
CA PHE A 62 -13.90 -13.07 18.62
C PHE A 62 -14.12 -14.41 19.35
N LEU A 63 -13.10 -14.94 20.03
CA LEU A 63 -13.22 -16.22 20.72
C LEU A 63 -14.32 -16.20 21.81
N GLU A 64 -14.42 -15.11 22.55
CA GLU A 64 -15.46 -14.96 23.57
C GLU A 64 -16.85 -14.75 22.94
N ALA A 65 -16.95 -13.97 21.86
CA ALA A 65 -18.20 -13.81 21.14
C ALA A 65 -18.71 -15.12 20.51
N LYS A 66 -17.79 -15.94 20.01
CA LYS A 66 -18.11 -17.27 19.48
C LYS A 66 -18.59 -18.22 20.58
N LYS A 67 -17.98 -18.24 21.76
CA LYS A 67 -18.47 -19.02 22.93
C LYS A 67 -19.88 -18.64 23.33
N ASP A 68 -20.27 -17.37 23.19
CA ASP A 68 -21.61 -16.86 23.48
C ASP A 68 -22.63 -17.12 22.36
N GLY A 69 -22.22 -17.85 21.29
CA GLY A 69 -23.11 -18.27 20.21
C GLY A 69 -23.42 -17.15 19.22
N CYS A 70 -22.50 -16.20 19.01
CA CYS A 70 -22.64 -15.26 17.88
C CYS A 70 -22.38 -15.98 16.55
N ASP A 71 -23.19 -15.63 15.54
CA ASP A 71 -23.20 -16.28 14.22
C ASP A 71 -22.19 -15.62 13.26
N TYR A 72 -22.01 -14.30 13.39
CA TYR A 72 -21.09 -13.52 12.57
C TYR A 72 -20.50 -12.35 13.38
N PHE A 73 -19.40 -11.75 12.89
CA PHE A 73 -18.54 -10.91 13.72
C PHE A 73 -18.11 -9.68 12.94
N ALA A 74 -18.27 -8.49 13.55
CA ALA A 74 -17.73 -7.24 13.07
C ALA A 74 -16.51 -6.86 13.89
N PHE A 75 -15.33 -6.81 13.28
CA PHE A 75 -14.12 -6.28 13.90
C PHE A 75 -14.11 -4.77 13.71
N HIS A 76 -14.27 -4.05 14.80
CA HIS A 76 -14.66 -2.66 14.79
C HIS A 76 -13.70 -1.80 15.59
N ASP A 77 -13.10 -0.81 14.96
CA ASP A 77 -12.22 0.14 15.67
C ASP A 77 -13.02 1.07 16.56
N VAL A 78 -12.48 1.36 17.76
CA VAL A 78 -13.19 2.08 18.82
C VAL A 78 -13.54 3.54 18.48
N ASP A 79 -12.84 4.11 17.50
CA ASP A 79 -12.92 5.52 17.09
C ASP A 79 -13.75 5.77 15.81
N MET A 80 -14.56 4.80 15.38
CA MET A 80 -15.37 4.89 14.16
C MET A 80 -16.86 4.81 14.45
N LEU A 81 -17.62 5.80 14.02
CA LEU A 81 -19.08 5.84 14.16
C LEU A 81 -19.73 5.58 12.79
N PRO A 82 -20.45 4.45 12.60
CA PRO A 82 -21.12 4.17 11.33
C PRO A 82 -22.22 5.18 11.03
N GLN A 83 -22.33 5.55 9.75
CA GLN A 83 -23.42 6.39 9.23
C GLN A 83 -24.50 5.50 8.60
N ASP A 84 -25.63 6.11 8.21
CA ASP A 84 -26.85 5.39 7.78
C ASP A 84 -26.69 4.43 6.59
N ASP A 85 -25.63 4.59 5.80
CA ASP A 85 -25.31 3.75 4.65
C ASP A 85 -24.49 2.49 4.99
N CYS A 86 -24.13 2.29 6.26
CA CYS A 86 -23.35 1.14 6.70
C CYS A 86 -24.24 -0.08 6.92
N ASP A 87 -23.93 -1.17 6.22
CA ASP A 87 -24.67 -2.43 6.30
C ASP A 87 -23.95 -3.47 7.17
N TYR A 88 -24.44 -3.70 8.40
CA TYR A 88 -23.94 -4.71 9.35
C TYR A 88 -24.66 -6.07 9.21
N SER A 89 -25.40 -6.32 8.17
CA SER A 89 -26.00 -7.63 7.91
C SER A 89 -24.92 -8.73 7.74
N HIS A 90 -25.35 -9.98 7.82
CA HIS A 90 -24.47 -11.15 7.61
C HIS A 90 -23.69 -11.04 6.28
N PRO A 91 -22.39 -11.36 6.25
CA PRO A 91 -21.54 -11.10 5.09
C PRO A 91 -21.80 -12.01 3.89
N GLY A 92 -22.48 -13.14 4.07
CA GLY A 92 -22.66 -14.15 3.02
C GLY A 92 -21.40 -14.99 2.80
N ASP A 93 -21.12 -15.30 1.53
CA ASP A 93 -20.03 -16.23 1.16
C ASP A 93 -18.62 -15.60 1.27
N THR A 94 -18.53 -14.30 1.27
CA THR A 94 -17.26 -13.57 1.38
C THR A 94 -17.31 -12.56 2.51
N PRO A 95 -16.19 -12.36 3.24
CA PRO A 95 -16.09 -11.28 4.22
C PRO A 95 -16.41 -9.92 3.58
N LYS A 96 -16.85 -8.94 4.33
CA LYS A 96 -17.13 -7.61 3.79
C LYS A 96 -16.45 -6.50 4.59
N HIS A 97 -15.90 -5.54 3.89
CA HIS A 97 -15.33 -4.33 4.45
C HIS A 97 -16.33 -3.18 4.29
N ILE A 98 -16.75 -2.57 5.39
CA ILE A 98 -17.77 -1.52 5.38
C ILE A 98 -17.25 -0.13 5.77
N ALA A 99 -16.04 -0.01 6.31
CA ALA A 99 -15.40 1.28 6.60
C ALA A 99 -14.69 1.85 5.36
N THR A 100 -15.46 2.12 4.31
CA THR A 100 -14.93 2.50 2.99
C THR A 100 -14.62 3.99 2.90
N TYR A 101 -15.53 4.83 3.37
CA TYR A 101 -15.43 6.29 3.31
C TYR A 101 -15.30 6.86 4.71
N LEU A 102 -14.11 7.33 5.07
CA LEU A 102 -13.83 7.84 6.41
C LEU A 102 -13.79 9.37 6.43
N SER A 103 -14.36 9.99 7.48
CA SER A 103 -14.35 11.44 7.63
C SER A 103 -12.94 12.02 7.66
N GLN A 104 -11.99 11.32 8.28
CA GLN A 104 -10.57 11.72 8.32
C GLN A 104 -9.90 11.83 6.95
N TRP A 105 -10.50 11.25 5.90
CA TRP A 105 -10.07 11.35 4.51
C TRP A 105 -11.05 12.12 3.64
N GLY A 106 -11.90 12.92 4.27
CA GLY A 106 -12.93 13.70 3.58
C GLY A 106 -13.96 12.83 2.85
N TYR A 107 -14.27 11.66 3.42
CA TYR A 107 -15.18 10.66 2.84
C TYR A 107 -14.80 10.20 1.44
N THR A 108 -13.51 10.15 1.17
CA THR A 108 -12.99 9.58 -0.07
C THR A 108 -12.39 8.20 0.19
N LEU A 109 -12.31 7.39 -0.87
CA LEU A 109 -11.67 6.09 -0.81
C LEU A 109 -10.17 6.25 -0.61
N ARG A 110 -9.60 5.63 0.43
CA ARG A 110 -8.16 5.68 0.67
C ARG A 110 -7.37 4.99 -0.43
N ASP A 111 -7.71 3.73 -0.69
CA ASP A 111 -7.06 2.86 -1.66
C ASP A 111 -7.81 1.53 -1.83
N ASN A 112 -7.45 0.74 -2.85
CA ASN A 112 -8.16 -0.50 -3.16
C ASN A 112 -7.88 -1.64 -2.19
N GLU A 113 -6.82 -1.56 -1.41
CA GLU A 113 -6.38 -2.62 -0.49
C GLU A 113 -6.68 -2.29 0.97
N TYR A 114 -7.20 -1.10 1.24
CA TYR A 114 -7.60 -0.73 2.60
C TYR A 114 -8.67 -1.68 3.14
N PHE A 115 -8.35 -2.35 4.21
CA PHE A 115 -9.21 -3.36 4.86
C PHE A 115 -9.31 -3.14 6.38
N GLY A 116 -9.03 -1.92 6.83
CA GLY A 116 -9.10 -1.51 8.24
C GLY A 116 -10.45 -0.94 8.64
N GLY A 117 -10.53 -0.52 9.88
CA GLY A 117 -11.70 0.14 10.46
C GLY A 117 -12.80 -0.83 10.85
N VAL A 118 -13.64 -1.25 9.92
CA VAL A 118 -14.72 -2.22 10.19
C VAL A 118 -14.80 -3.28 9.10
N VAL A 119 -14.56 -4.54 9.48
CA VAL A 119 -14.68 -5.72 8.61
C VAL A 119 -15.59 -6.76 9.24
N ILE A 120 -16.40 -7.45 8.43
CA ILE A 120 -17.39 -8.41 8.90
C ILE A 120 -17.12 -9.80 8.30
N PHE A 121 -17.08 -10.81 9.16
CA PHE A 121 -16.81 -12.21 8.85
C PHE A 121 -17.89 -13.12 9.44
N THR A 122 -18.10 -14.28 8.83
CA THR A 122 -18.67 -15.43 9.55
C THR A 122 -17.58 -16.04 10.47
N GLY A 123 -17.98 -16.84 11.45
CA GLY A 123 -17.02 -17.56 12.28
C GLY A 123 -16.12 -18.50 11.48
N GLU A 124 -16.70 -19.21 10.51
CA GLU A 124 -15.95 -20.10 9.60
C GLU A 124 -14.95 -19.36 8.74
N GLN A 125 -15.35 -18.25 8.12
CA GLN A 125 -14.44 -17.42 7.32
C GLN A 125 -13.22 -16.93 8.13
N PHE A 126 -13.47 -16.43 9.35
CA PHE A 126 -12.42 -15.91 10.20
C PHE A 126 -11.47 -16.99 10.71
N GLU A 127 -11.99 -18.16 11.04
CA GLU A 127 -11.17 -19.31 11.43
C GLU A 127 -10.36 -19.89 10.26
N ASN A 128 -10.96 -19.93 9.07
CA ASN A 128 -10.27 -20.41 7.86
C ASN A 128 -9.02 -19.59 7.52
N ILE A 129 -9.06 -18.28 7.80
CA ILE A 129 -7.90 -17.40 7.64
C ILE A 129 -7.00 -17.35 8.89
N ASN A 130 -7.32 -18.13 9.93
CA ASN A 130 -6.63 -18.14 11.24
C ASN A 130 -6.63 -16.77 11.93
N GLY A 131 -7.68 -15.95 11.72
CA GLY A 131 -7.85 -14.65 12.33
C GLY A 131 -6.79 -13.60 11.98
N TYR A 132 -6.65 -12.60 12.83
CA TYR A 132 -5.58 -11.60 12.70
C TYR A 132 -4.23 -12.19 13.07
N ASN A 133 -3.21 -11.81 12.34
CA ASN A 133 -1.84 -12.19 12.61
C ASN A 133 -1.33 -11.56 13.91
N THR A 134 -0.86 -12.41 14.83
CA THR A 134 -0.41 -12.00 16.17
C THR A 134 1.05 -11.58 16.26
N ASP A 135 1.79 -11.59 15.15
CA ASP A 135 3.17 -11.10 15.11
C ASP A 135 3.26 -9.57 15.08
N TYR A 136 2.15 -8.88 14.74
CA TYR A 136 2.10 -7.42 14.70
C TYR A 136 1.70 -6.86 16.06
N VAL A 137 2.56 -6.01 16.61
CA VAL A 137 2.34 -5.27 17.87
C VAL A 137 2.47 -3.78 17.60
N GLY A 138 1.81 -2.96 18.38
CA GLY A 138 1.76 -1.52 18.13
C GLY A 138 0.82 -1.21 16.97
N TRP A 139 1.29 -0.39 16.02
CA TRP A 139 0.48 0.05 14.91
C TRP A 139 0.98 -0.48 13.55
N GLY A 140 0.01 -0.87 12.71
CA GLY A 140 0.21 -1.07 11.27
C GLY A 140 0.45 -2.50 10.83
N MET A 141 0.04 -2.77 9.60
CA MET A 141 0.18 -4.01 8.82
C MET A 141 -0.75 -5.16 9.19
N GLU A 142 -1.45 -5.13 10.31
CA GLU A 142 -2.37 -6.20 10.71
C GLU A 142 -3.61 -6.29 9.80
N ASP A 143 -4.11 -5.14 9.35
CA ASP A 143 -5.26 -5.05 8.45
C ASP A 143 -4.87 -5.43 6.99
N ASP A 144 -3.67 -5.03 6.56
CA ASP A 144 -3.12 -5.43 5.26
C ASP A 144 -2.86 -6.96 5.23
N ASP A 145 -2.30 -7.53 6.28
CA ASP A 145 -2.10 -8.98 6.41
C ASP A 145 -3.45 -9.73 6.41
N LEU A 146 -4.47 -9.20 7.10
CA LEU A 146 -5.81 -9.79 7.11
C LEU A 146 -6.43 -9.83 5.70
N TYR A 147 -6.29 -8.76 4.91
CA TYR A 147 -6.73 -8.73 3.52
C TYR A 147 -6.07 -9.85 2.70
N TRP A 148 -4.75 -9.97 2.79
CA TRP A 148 -4.01 -10.97 2.05
C TRP A 148 -4.29 -12.41 2.50
N ARG A 149 -4.62 -12.63 3.78
CA ARG A 149 -5.15 -13.92 4.24
C ARG A 149 -6.46 -14.27 3.54
N CYS A 150 -7.35 -13.30 3.35
CA CYS A 150 -8.60 -13.49 2.60
C CYS A 150 -8.31 -13.81 1.12
N VAL A 151 -7.37 -13.12 0.49
CA VAL A 151 -6.94 -13.41 -0.89
C VAL A 151 -6.36 -14.83 -1.00
N GLN A 152 -5.45 -15.20 -0.09
CA GLN A 152 -4.78 -16.50 -0.10
C GLN A 152 -5.76 -17.67 0.11
N LYS A 153 -6.86 -17.46 0.85
CA LYS A 153 -7.92 -18.44 1.03
C LYS A 153 -9.02 -18.38 -0.02
N GLY A 154 -8.84 -17.54 -1.04
CA GLY A 154 -9.74 -17.46 -2.19
C GLY A 154 -11.06 -16.74 -1.95
N TYR A 155 -11.17 -15.97 -0.86
CA TYR A 155 -12.35 -15.13 -0.65
C TYR A 155 -12.36 -13.93 -1.59
N TYR A 156 -11.20 -13.44 -2.00
CA TYR A 156 -11.04 -12.34 -2.95
C TYR A 156 -10.08 -12.75 -4.06
N GLU A 157 -10.34 -12.27 -5.26
CA GLU A 157 -9.35 -12.33 -6.31
C GLU A 157 -8.20 -11.38 -5.98
N GLN A 158 -6.98 -11.83 -6.19
CA GLN A 158 -5.83 -10.96 -6.08
C GLN A 158 -5.97 -9.83 -7.11
N PRO A 159 -5.88 -8.54 -6.70
CA PRO A 159 -5.88 -7.45 -7.67
C PRO A 159 -4.68 -7.59 -8.60
N THR A 160 -4.93 -7.93 -9.83
CA THR A 160 -3.91 -8.13 -10.86
C THR A 160 -4.34 -7.46 -12.15
N PHE A 161 -3.39 -7.13 -13.02
CA PHE A 161 -3.67 -6.65 -14.36
C PHE A 161 -3.77 -7.80 -15.35
N ASP A 162 -4.64 -7.68 -16.35
CA ASP A 162 -4.59 -8.58 -17.50
C ASP A 162 -3.36 -8.27 -18.34
N MET A 163 -2.39 -9.15 -18.29
CA MET A 163 -1.24 -9.13 -19.17
C MET A 163 -1.26 -10.31 -20.14
N ILE A 164 -0.56 -10.15 -21.24
CA ILE A 164 -0.39 -11.21 -22.22
C ILE A 164 0.31 -12.39 -21.55
N LYS A 165 -0.29 -13.57 -21.63
CA LYS A 165 0.34 -14.81 -21.17
C LYS A 165 1.73 -14.97 -21.81
N GLN A 166 2.74 -15.23 -21.00
CA GLN A 166 4.14 -15.43 -21.43
C GLN A 166 4.80 -14.14 -21.96
N ARG A 167 4.81 -13.08 -21.18
CA ARG A 167 5.61 -11.88 -21.47
C ARG A 167 7.08 -12.12 -21.13
N MET A 168 7.95 -11.62 -22.01
CA MET A 168 9.35 -11.43 -21.67
C MET A 168 9.47 -10.18 -20.81
N VAL A 169 10.26 -10.25 -19.74
CA VAL A 169 10.47 -9.13 -18.82
C VAL A 169 11.95 -8.83 -18.67
N LEU A 170 12.26 -7.58 -18.38
CA LEU A 170 13.59 -7.12 -18.04
C LEU A 170 13.79 -7.32 -16.54
N SER A 171 14.68 -8.20 -16.13
CA SER A 171 15.06 -8.38 -14.73
C SER A 171 16.30 -7.57 -14.41
N LEU A 172 16.19 -6.70 -13.40
CA LEU A 172 17.24 -5.80 -12.94
C LEU A 172 17.75 -6.27 -11.57
N ASP A 173 19.07 -6.37 -11.43
CA ASP A 173 19.74 -6.96 -10.27
C ASP A 173 19.86 -6.05 -9.03
N GLY A 174 19.52 -4.77 -9.18
CA GLY A 174 19.67 -3.79 -8.12
C GLY A 174 21.13 -3.41 -7.78
N LYS A 175 22.08 -3.75 -8.66
CA LYS A 175 23.51 -3.52 -8.40
C LYS A 175 24.24 -2.77 -9.51
N SER A 176 23.93 -3.07 -10.75
CA SER A 176 24.74 -2.56 -11.86
C SER A 176 23.98 -2.39 -13.16
N THR A 177 22.85 -3.07 -13.31
CA THR A 177 22.18 -3.22 -14.59
C THR A 177 21.22 -2.09 -14.88
N HIS A 178 21.32 -1.48 -16.04
CA HIS A 178 20.46 -0.36 -16.44
C HIS A 178 20.40 -0.19 -17.96
N ILE A 179 19.44 0.60 -18.44
CA ILE A 179 19.30 1.00 -19.84
C ILE A 179 19.51 2.50 -19.94
N LYS A 180 20.34 2.92 -20.88
CA LYS A 180 20.57 4.32 -21.25
C LYS A 180 19.81 4.66 -22.51
N ILE A 181 19.03 5.74 -22.49
CA ILE A 181 18.30 6.26 -23.62
C ILE A 181 18.86 7.64 -23.97
N ASN A 182 19.45 7.76 -25.15
CA ASN A 182 20.00 9.05 -25.60
C ASN A 182 18.87 10.06 -25.87
N PRO A 183 19.09 11.36 -25.59
CA PRO A 183 18.06 12.37 -25.71
C PRO A 183 17.73 12.66 -27.18
N SER A 184 16.52 12.31 -27.62
CA SER A 184 15.94 12.80 -28.87
C SER A 184 15.36 14.21 -28.68
N ARG A 185 14.88 14.79 -29.78
CA ARG A 185 14.19 16.10 -29.75
C ARG A 185 12.98 16.07 -28.79
N GLU A 186 12.21 15.01 -28.82
CA GLU A 186 10.99 14.80 -28.06
C GLU A 186 11.31 14.60 -26.57
N LEU A 187 12.26 13.73 -26.26
CA LEU A 187 12.68 13.43 -24.89
C LEU A 187 13.39 14.60 -24.20
N ARG A 188 13.94 15.56 -24.96
CA ARG A 188 14.56 16.77 -24.40
C ARG A 188 13.59 17.68 -23.66
N ARG A 189 12.29 17.60 -23.96
CA ARG A 189 11.24 18.45 -23.37
C ARG A 189 10.74 17.92 -22.04
N ILE A 190 10.94 16.65 -21.78
CA ILE A 190 10.61 16.04 -20.48
C ILE A 190 11.74 16.37 -19.50
N PRO A 191 11.46 16.87 -18.29
CA PRO A 191 10.14 17.01 -17.66
C PRO A 191 9.48 18.39 -17.78
N THR A 192 9.95 19.31 -18.59
CA THR A 192 9.50 20.71 -18.60
C THR A 192 8.16 20.95 -19.27
N ASP A 193 7.78 20.11 -20.22
CA ASP A 193 6.46 20.14 -20.87
C ASP A 193 5.52 19.13 -20.21
N SER A 194 4.25 19.15 -20.58
CA SER A 194 3.32 18.09 -20.17
C SER A 194 3.77 16.75 -20.72
N PHE A 195 3.61 15.70 -19.93
CA PHE A 195 3.97 14.35 -20.33
C PHE A 195 3.21 13.31 -19.50
N LYS A 196 3.14 12.09 -20.02
CA LYS A 196 2.70 10.91 -19.28
C LYS A 196 3.76 9.82 -19.40
N ILE A 197 4.02 9.13 -18.30
CA ILE A 197 4.88 7.94 -18.27
C ILE A 197 4.06 6.81 -17.69
N GLU A 198 4.05 5.65 -18.33
CA GLU A 198 3.48 4.42 -17.80
C GLU A 198 4.56 3.35 -17.73
N ILE A 199 4.62 2.65 -16.60
CA ILE A 199 5.53 1.54 -16.39
C ILE A 199 4.75 0.38 -15.80
N ILE A 200 4.89 -0.79 -16.41
CA ILE A 200 4.42 -2.06 -15.82
C ILE A 200 5.64 -2.75 -15.23
N CYS A 201 5.67 -2.86 -13.91
CA CYS A 201 6.79 -3.42 -13.19
C CYS A 201 6.35 -4.25 -11.97
N LYS A 202 7.26 -5.11 -11.53
CA LYS A 202 7.18 -5.88 -10.29
C LYS A 202 8.43 -5.56 -9.47
N PRO A 203 8.39 -4.52 -8.63
CA PRO A 203 9.54 -4.16 -7.81
C PRO A 203 9.83 -5.23 -6.78
N GLU A 204 11.09 -5.63 -6.66
CA GLU A 204 11.55 -6.40 -5.51
C GLU A 204 11.91 -5.47 -4.36
N ILE A 205 11.48 -5.82 -3.18
CA ILE A 205 11.83 -5.11 -1.97
C ILE A 205 13.26 -5.55 -1.59
N PRO A 206 14.25 -4.64 -1.52
CA PRO A 206 15.56 -5.00 -1.04
C PRO A 206 15.46 -5.48 0.41
N GLU A 207 16.29 -6.44 0.78
CA GLU A 207 16.45 -6.78 2.18
C GLU A 207 16.89 -5.50 2.92
N TYR A 208 16.05 -5.07 3.84
CA TYR A 208 16.33 -3.89 4.64
C TYR A 208 17.38 -4.28 5.70
N GLU A 209 18.58 -3.76 5.58
CA GLU A 209 19.58 -3.77 6.65
C GLU A 209 19.43 -2.48 7.46
N PRO A 210 18.81 -2.54 8.64
CA PRO A 210 18.57 -1.34 9.45
C PRO A 210 19.87 -0.62 9.86
N GLU A 211 20.97 -1.37 9.97
CA GLU A 211 22.23 -0.90 10.54
C GLU A 211 22.99 0.11 9.66
N HIS A 212 22.75 0.12 8.36
CA HIS A 212 23.41 1.09 7.46
C HIS A 212 22.73 2.45 7.38
N LEU A 213 21.57 2.61 8.06
CA LEU A 213 20.78 3.84 8.04
C LEU A 213 20.97 4.72 9.27
N ILE A 214 21.52 4.16 10.34
CA ILE A 214 21.73 4.86 11.62
C ILE A 214 23.01 5.69 11.53
N GLY A 215 22.94 6.85 10.91
CA GLY A 215 24.08 7.79 10.91
C GLY A 215 24.26 8.63 9.66
N GLN A 216 23.55 8.34 8.59
CA GLN A 216 23.55 9.20 7.42
C GLN A 216 22.21 9.93 7.32
N ASN A 217 22.25 11.26 7.33
CA ASN A 217 21.12 12.17 7.06
C ASN A 217 20.60 12.01 5.61
N ILE A 218 20.39 10.79 5.13
CA ILE A 218 19.81 10.53 3.83
C ILE A 218 18.30 10.56 4.00
N LYS A 219 17.73 11.73 3.81
CA LYS A 219 16.33 12.03 4.00
C LYS A 219 15.40 11.25 3.06
N TYR A 220 15.91 10.70 1.94
CA TYR A 220 15.12 10.02 0.92
C TYR A 220 15.95 8.94 0.22
N LYS A 221 15.67 7.65 0.47
CA LYS A 221 16.28 6.52 -0.26
C LYS A 221 15.34 6.07 -1.37
N LYS A 222 15.49 6.66 -2.54
CA LYS A 222 14.74 6.31 -3.72
C LYS A 222 15.59 5.52 -4.70
N TYR A 223 15.05 4.42 -5.23
CA TYR A 223 15.68 3.57 -6.23
C TYR A 223 14.95 3.78 -7.56
N PRO A 224 15.53 4.55 -8.47
CA PRO A 224 14.85 4.96 -9.68
C PRO A 224 14.58 3.81 -10.64
N ILE A 225 13.34 3.70 -11.08
CA ILE A 225 12.96 2.87 -12.23
C ILE A 225 13.30 3.62 -13.53
N LEU A 226 13.03 4.93 -13.55
CA LEU A 226 13.35 5.82 -14.63
C LEU A 226 13.93 7.12 -14.08
N SER A 227 15.01 7.59 -14.64
CA SER A 227 15.64 8.84 -14.21
C SER A 227 16.20 9.66 -15.36
N LYS A 228 16.43 10.94 -15.07
CA LYS A 228 17.17 11.91 -15.87
C LYS A 228 17.74 12.94 -14.89
N ILE A 229 18.84 13.63 -15.20
CA ILE A 229 19.37 14.67 -14.30
C ILE A 229 18.25 15.65 -13.89
N GLY A 230 18.11 15.84 -12.58
CA GLY A 230 17.09 16.70 -11.98
C GLY A 230 15.65 16.16 -12.00
N TYR A 231 15.48 14.92 -12.41
CA TYR A 231 14.21 14.22 -12.43
C TYR A 231 14.43 12.74 -12.21
N ASP A 232 13.65 12.14 -11.35
CA ASP A 232 13.60 10.70 -11.21
C ASP A 232 12.19 10.21 -10.84
N PHE A 233 11.93 8.96 -11.17
CA PHE A 233 10.73 8.24 -10.85
C PHE A 233 11.12 6.82 -10.43
N GLY A 234 10.73 6.40 -9.26
CA GLY A 234 11.13 5.11 -8.72
C GLY A 234 10.41 4.74 -7.43
N ILE A 235 11.05 3.92 -6.63
CA ILE A 235 10.55 3.44 -5.35
C ILE A 235 11.27 4.15 -4.21
N ASP A 236 10.52 4.69 -3.28
CA ASP A 236 11.02 5.25 -2.03
C ASP A 236 10.78 4.29 -0.86
N TYR A 237 11.86 3.68 -0.40
CA TYR A 237 11.81 2.74 0.71
C TYR A 237 11.66 3.39 2.08
N ASN A 238 12.04 4.67 2.23
CA ASN A 238 11.87 5.37 3.50
C ASN A 238 10.41 5.74 3.77
N ASN A 239 9.59 5.85 2.71
CA ASN A 239 8.17 6.15 2.79
C ASN A 239 7.31 4.91 2.49
N SER A 240 7.59 3.83 3.18
CA SER A 240 6.74 2.64 3.13
C SER A 240 6.61 1.99 1.76
N ASN A 241 7.68 2.00 0.95
CA ASN A 241 7.69 1.43 -0.40
C ASN A 241 6.64 2.05 -1.32
N ALA A 242 6.60 3.33 -1.38
CA ALA A 242 5.74 4.05 -2.30
C ALA A 242 6.43 4.31 -3.64
N PHE A 243 5.69 4.36 -4.73
CA PHE A 243 6.19 4.99 -5.95
C PHE A 243 6.39 6.47 -5.69
N ALA A 244 7.52 7.00 -6.11
CA ALA A 244 7.91 8.36 -5.84
C ALA A 244 8.50 9.04 -7.06
N THR A 245 8.32 10.34 -7.16
CA THR A 245 9.02 11.18 -8.14
C THR A 245 9.68 12.36 -7.46
N SER A 246 10.80 12.83 -8.01
CA SER A 246 11.40 14.09 -7.61
C SER A 246 11.81 14.93 -8.82
N MET A 247 11.63 16.23 -8.70
CA MET A 247 11.95 17.22 -9.71
C MET A 247 12.49 18.47 -9.02
N TRP A 248 13.19 19.31 -9.78
CA TRP A 248 13.69 20.59 -9.30
C TRP A 248 13.10 21.74 -10.10
N ASP A 249 12.66 22.78 -9.42
CA ASP A 249 12.27 24.03 -10.06
C ASP A 249 13.45 25.00 -10.28
N TRP A 250 13.22 26.12 -10.94
CA TRP A 250 14.24 27.12 -11.22
C TRP A 250 14.82 27.82 -9.98
N LYS A 251 14.09 27.82 -8.87
CA LYS A 251 14.54 28.37 -7.59
C LYS A 251 15.27 27.34 -6.70
N ASN A 252 15.58 26.16 -7.24
CA ASN A 252 16.17 25.03 -6.54
C ASN A 252 15.26 24.45 -5.43
N ASN A 253 13.94 24.64 -5.53
CA ASN A 253 13.03 23.93 -4.65
C ASN A 253 12.90 22.48 -5.12
N HIS A 254 12.96 21.57 -4.18
CA HIS A 254 12.80 20.17 -4.43
C HIS A 254 11.32 19.79 -4.37
N ILE A 255 10.76 19.43 -5.52
CA ILE A 255 9.41 18.90 -5.63
C ILE A 255 9.50 17.40 -5.50
N TYR A 256 9.06 16.90 -4.35
CA TYR A 256 9.08 15.48 -4.04
C TYR A 256 7.68 14.98 -3.70
N ARG A 257 7.29 13.88 -4.33
CA ARG A 257 5.99 13.25 -4.07
C ARG A 257 6.07 11.74 -4.20
N TRP A 258 5.23 11.09 -3.42
CA TRP A 258 5.06 9.65 -3.43
C TRP A 258 3.58 9.27 -3.51
N SER A 259 3.37 8.13 -4.10
CA SER A 259 2.06 7.49 -4.17
C SER A 259 1.83 6.63 -2.94
N LYS A 260 0.82 5.84 -3.01
CA LYS A 260 0.55 4.74 -2.12
C LYS A 260 1.69 3.70 -2.08
N ARG A 261 1.76 2.94 -0.98
CA ARG A 261 2.55 1.71 -0.86
C ARG A 261 2.26 0.75 -2.02
N TYR A 262 3.29 0.14 -2.56
CA TYR A 262 3.12 -0.94 -3.51
C TYR A 262 3.36 -2.30 -2.81
N GLN A 263 2.85 -3.35 -3.43
CA GLN A 263 3.12 -4.71 -3.05
C GLN A 263 4.04 -5.36 -4.07
N ASN A 264 4.69 -6.49 -3.71
CA ASN A 264 5.57 -7.23 -4.61
C ASN A 264 4.79 -7.96 -5.71
N ASN A 265 3.96 -7.22 -6.41
CA ASN A 265 3.12 -7.69 -7.51
C ASN A 265 3.37 -6.85 -8.75
N TRP A 266 2.96 -7.37 -9.87
CA TRP A 266 2.89 -6.61 -11.11
C TRP A 266 1.96 -5.40 -10.92
N THR A 267 2.50 -4.23 -11.20
CA THR A 267 1.80 -2.96 -11.00
C THR A 267 1.99 -2.09 -12.23
N LYS A 268 0.89 -1.59 -12.76
CA LYS A 268 0.93 -0.49 -13.73
C LYS A 268 0.93 0.81 -12.97
N VAL A 269 1.96 1.60 -13.13
CA VAL A 269 2.06 2.93 -12.53
C VAL A 269 2.17 3.98 -13.62
N SER A 270 1.32 5.01 -13.53
CA SER A 270 1.35 6.16 -14.43
C SER A 270 1.74 7.41 -13.66
N LEU A 271 2.68 8.16 -14.21
CA LEU A 271 3.06 9.49 -13.76
C LEU A 271 2.63 10.49 -14.81
N ILE A 272 1.81 11.45 -14.41
CA ILE A 272 1.22 12.46 -15.30
C ILE A 272 1.69 13.83 -14.84
N HIS A 273 2.29 14.59 -15.74
CA HIS A 273 2.65 15.98 -15.55
C HIS A 273 1.79 16.87 -16.44
N ASP A 274 1.00 17.71 -15.83
CA ASP A 274 0.20 18.76 -16.44
C ASP A 274 0.88 20.11 -16.21
N LYS A 275 1.57 20.60 -17.23
CA LYS A 275 2.31 21.85 -17.17
C LYS A 275 1.40 23.08 -17.05
N ASP A 276 0.26 23.06 -17.70
CA ASP A 276 -0.64 24.21 -17.77
C ASP A 276 -1.31 24.45 -16.43
N ASN A 277 -1.72 23.37 -15.76
CA ASN A 277 -2.24 23.40 -14.40
C ASN A 277 -1.14 23.26 -13.33
N LYS A 278 0.12 23.12 -13.73
CA LYS A 278 1.27 22.91 -12.84
C LYS A 278 1.05 21.78 -11.83
N LYS A 279 0.55 20.66 -12.31
CA LYS A 279 0.22 19.49 -11.49
C LYS A 279 1.03 18.26 -11.89
N ILE A 280 1.35 17.46 -10.89
CA ILE A 280 1.96 16.13 -11.04
C ILE A 280 1.08 15.15 -10.30
N SER A 281 0.64 14.08 -10.97
CA SER A 281 -0.23 13.07 -10.39
C SER A 281 0.25 11.65 -10.69
N PHE A 282 -0.14 10.72 -9.82
CA PHE A 282 0.06 9.28 -9.99
C PHE A 282 -1.27 8.56 -10.19
N GLN A 283 -1.25 7.56 -11.05
CA GLN A 283 -2.31 6.54 -11.13
C GLN A 283 -1.68 5.17 -10.92
N ILE A 284 -2.32 4.36 -10.13
CA ILE A 284 -1.96 2.96 -9.90
C ILE A 284 -3.08 2.12 -10.46
N ASN A 285 -2.73 1.23 -11.42
CA ASN A 285 -3.70 0.34 -12.04
C ASN A 285 -4.87 1.11 -12.69
N ASP A 286 -4.54 2.22 -13.37
CA ASP A 286 -5.48 3.15 -14.02
C ASP A 286 -6.45 3.88 -13.07
N GLN A 287 -6.26 3.72 -11.77
CA GLN A 287 -7.08 4.42 -10.79
C GLN A 287 -6.38 5.70 -10.35
N ASP A 288 -7.09 6.80 -10.49
CA ASP A 288 -6.66 8.06 -9.88
C ASP A 288 -6.78 7.92 -8.36
N LEU A 289 -5.67 8.13 -7.68
CA LEU A 289 -5.64 8.01 -6.23
C LEU A 289 -6.26 9.23 -5.51
N GLY A 290 -6.92 10.13 -6.26
CA GLY A 290 -7.63 11.29 -5.73
C GLY A 290 -6.71 12.42 -5.23
N GLU A 291 -7.26 13.62 -5.12
CA GLU A 291 -6.52 14.81 -4.68
C GLU A 291 -6.33 14.92 -3.16
N LYS A 292 -6.99 14.07 -2.37
CA LYS A 292 -7.08 14.23 -0.90
C LYS A 292 -6.77 12.94 -0.15
N PHE A 293 -5.49 12.64 -0.02
CA PHE A 293 -5.08 11.68 0.98
C PHE A 293 -4.09 12.37 1.91
N GLY A 294 -4.45 12.56 3.16
CA GLY A 294 -3.67 13.14 4.24
C GLY A 294 -2.16 13.27 3.99
N ILE A 295 -1.34 12.36 4.48
CA ILE A 295 0.11 12.35 4.28
C ILE A 295 0.52 11.89 2.86
N GLN A 296 -0.36 11.23 2.10
CA GLN A 296 -0.11 10.66 0.77
C GLN A 296 -0.96 11.38 -0.28
N GLN A 297 -0.44 12.44 -0.87
CA GLN A 297 -1.11 13.11 -2.01
C GLN A 297 -0.64 12.46 -3.31
N SER A 298 -1.55 11.87 -4.06
CA SER A 298 -1.27 11.37 -5.42
C SER A 298 -1.04 12.50 -6.42
N THR A 299 -1.55 13.69 -6.11
CA THR A 299 -1.40 14.88 -6.95
C THR A 299 -0.74 16.01 -6.17
N ILE A 300 0.18 16.71 -6.82
CA ILE A 300 0.80 17.94 -6.31
C ILE A 300 0.71 19.06 -7.31
N SER A 301 0.50 20.26 -6.79
CA SER A 301 0.71 21.51 -7.53
C SER A 301 2.07 22.13 -7.17
N TYR A 302 2.67 22.80 -8.12
CA TYR A 302 3.92 23.55 -7.97
C TYR A 302 3.75 24.97 -8.57
N GLU A 303 4.56 25.92 -8.09
CA GLU A 303 4.38 27.33 -8.50
C GLU A 303 5.37 27.77 -9.59
N GLU A 304 6.60 27.31 -9.50
CA GLU A 304 7.69 27.75 -10.37
C GLU A 304 7.89 26.82 -11.58
N LYS A 305 8.58 27.31 -12.61
CA LYS A 305 8.94 26.48 -13.78
C LYS A 305 9.92 25.39 -13.40
N LEU A 306 9.74 24.18 -13.93
CA LEU A 306 10.69 23.09 -13.76
C LEU A 306 12.00 23.35 -14.50
N LYS A 307 13.11 22.88 -13.95
CA LYS A 307 14.42 22.97 -14.58
C LYS A 307 14.51 22.11 -15.83
N ARG A 308 15.15 22.64 -16.86
CA ARG A 308 15.38 21.94 -18.12
C ARG A 308 16.78 21.31 -18.15
N TYR A 309 16.82 20.01 -18.23
CA TYR A 309 18.03 19.22 -18.42
C TYR A 309 17.99 18.45 -19.76
N GLY A 310 17.60 19.15 -20.86
CA GLY A 310 17.20 18.55 -22.11
C GLY A 310 18.21 17.61 -22.77
N ASN A 311 19.50 17.89 -22.65
CA ASN A 311 20.56 17.13 -23.35
C ASN A 311 21.03 15.89 -22.60
N ASN A 312 20.53 15.64 -21.40
CA ASN A 312 20.94 14.48 -20.61
C ASN A 312 20.15 13.24 -21.00
N PRO A 313 20.75 12.06 -20.99
CA PRO A 313 20.05 10.81 -21.25
C PRO A 313 18.99 10.51 -20.18
N PHE A 314 18.04 9.66 -20.53
CA PHE A 314 17.25 8.93 -19.57
C PHE A 314 17.92 7.62 -19.20
N TRP A 315 17.67 7.16 -17.99
CA TRP A 315 18.16 5.91 -17.45
C TRP A 315 16.98 5.08 -16.94
N ILE A 316 16.90 3.81 -17.31
CA ILE A 316 15.97 2.86 -16.73
C ILE A 316 16.75 1.92 -15.83
N GLY A 317 16.32 1.76 -14.59
CA GLY A 317 16.94 0.89 -13.61
C GLY A 317 18.02 1.52 -12.74
N CYS A 318 18.37 2.79 -12.95
CA CYS A 318 19.26 3.51 -12.05
C CYS A 318 19.01 5.03 -12.06
N ASN A 319 19.60 5.74 -11.11
CA ASN A 319 19.75 7.19 -11.20
C ASN A 319 20.94 7.55 -12.11
N ASP A 320 21.03 8.84 -12.44
CA ASP A 320 22.17 9.34 -13.20
C ASP A 320 23.50 8.92 -12.54
N PRO A 321 24.40 8.24 -13.28
CA PRO A 321 25.71 7.84 -12.76
C PRO A 321 26.56 9.00 -12.25
N LEU A 322 26.29 10.24 -12.72
CA LEU A 322 26.99 11.46 -12.28
C LEU A 322 26.29 12.14 -11.10
N SER A 323 25.26 11.53 -10.53
CA SER A 323 24.57 12.07 -9.37
C SER A 323 25.52 12.18 -8.16
N TRP A 324 25.56 13.36 -7.53
CA TRP A 324 26.32 13.61 -6.31
C TRP A 324 25.88 12.73 -5.11
N GLU A 325 24.65 12.17 -5.17
CA GLU A 325 24.10 11.25 -4.16
C GLU A 325 24.60 9.80 -4.30
N GLY A 326 25.47 9.55 -5.28
CA GLY A 326 25.92 8.21 -5.61
C GLY A 326 24.93 7.43 -6.47
N GLN A 327 25.42 6.37 -7.07
CA GLN A 327 24.64 5.53 -7.97
C GLN A 327 23.72 4.59 -7.20
N ARG A 328 22.44 4.56 -7.59
CA ARG A 328 21.41 3.69 -6.99
C ARG A 328 20.73 2.91 -8.09
N PHE A 329 20.57 1.61 -7.88
CA PHE A 329 20.00 0.70 -8.86
C PHE A 329 18.67 0.13 -8.37
N PHE A 330 17.69 0.11 -9.25
CA PHE A 330 16.41 -0.54 -9.04
C PHE A 330 16.58 -2.07 -9.11
N LYS A 331 15.95 -2.78 -8.18
CA LYS A 331 15.81 -4.24 -8.20
C LYS A 331 14.38 -4.60 -8.51
N GLY A 332 14.17 -5.53 -9.43
CA GLY A 332 12.85 -5.99 -9.83
C GLY A 332 12.73 -6.26 -11.33
N GLU A 333 11.51 -6.45 -11.77
CA GLU A 333 11.17 -6.80 -13.15
C GLU A 333 10.38 -5.68 -13.81
N ILE A 334 10.62 -5.44 -15.09
CA ILE A 334 9.90 -4.46 -15.93
C ILE A 334 9.38 -5.17 -17.16
N ALA A 335 8.07 -5.07 -17.41
CA ALA A 335 7.43 -5.65 -18.59
C ALA A 335 7.22 -4.61 -19.71
N GLU A 336 6.91 -3.37 -19.35
CA GLU A 336 6.60 -2.34 -20.32
C GLU A 336 6.96 -0.94 -19.81
N VAL A 337 7.43 -0.07 -20.70
CA VAL A 337 7.66 1.36 -20.46
C VAL A 337 7.11 2.15 -21.61
N LYS A 338 6.24 3.12 -21.34
CA LYS A 338 5.68 4.04 -22.31
C LYS A 338 5.85 5.47 -21.86
N MET A 339 6.10 6.38 -22.80
CA MET A 339 6.15 7.83 -22.56
C MET A 339 5.42 8.57 -23.67
N TRP A 340 4.58 9.50 -23.27
CA TRP A 340 3.87 10.42 -24.17
C TRP A 340 4.35 11.85 -23.93
N ASN A 341 4.42 12.62 -25.00
CA ASN A 341 4.71 14.06 -24.95
C ASN A 341 3.44 14.89 -24.70
N ALA A 342 3.58 16.21 -24.71
CA ALA A 342 2.49 17.17 -24.52
C ALA A 342 1.40 17.13 -25.62
N TYR A 343 1.64 16.44 -26.71
CA TYR A 343 0.73 16.32 -27.85
C TYR A 343 0.08 14.93 -27.95
N ASP A 344 0.20 14.13 -26.89
CA ASP A 344 -0.21 12.72 -26.85
C ASP A 344 0.50 11.80 -27.85
N ASP A 345 1.64 12.24 -28.42
CA ASP A 345 2.46 11.36 -29.23
C ASP A 345 3.18 10.35 -28.31
N LEU A 346 3.11 9.08 -28.63
CA LEU A 346 3.86 8.01 -27.94
C LEU A 346 5.33 8.08 -28.35
N VAL A 347 6.15 8.78 -27.58
CA VAL A 347 7.56 9.07 -27.91
C VAL A 347 8.54 8.00 -27.47
N LEU A 348 8.12 7.07 -26.60
CA LEU A 348 8.88 5.90 -26.21
C LEU A 348 7.93 4.74 -25.94
N HIS A 349 8.25 3.57 -26.49
CA HIS A 349 7.53 2.33 -26.19
C HIS A 349 8.47 1.14 -26.14
N TYR A 350 8.76 0.66 -24.96
CA TYR A 350 9.43 -0.61 -24.71
C TYR A 350 8.41 -1.63 -24.19
N ASP A 351 8.00 -2.55 -25.05
CA ASP A 351 7.35 -3.81 -24.68
C ASP A 351 8.44 -4.88 -24.66
N MET A 352 8.84 -5.36 -23.50
CA MET A 352 10.01 -6.24 -23.39
C MET A 352 9.86 -7.52 -24.20
N THR A 353 8.64 -7.97 -24.49
CA THR A 353 8.38 -9.10 -25.37
C THR A 353 8.77 -8.84 -26.84
N LYS A 354 8.65 -7.60 -27.29
CA LYS A 354 8.84 -7.17 -28.69
C LYS A 354 10.09 -6.31 -28.89
N SER A 355 10.52 -5.61 -27.85
CA SER A 355 11.61 -4.63 -27.91
C SER A 355 12.99 -5.27 -27.87
N ILE A 356 13.08 -6.55 -27.49
CA ILE A 356 14.36 -7.25 -27.48
C ILE A 356 14.70 -7.64 -28.90
N CYS A 357 15.79 -7.09 -29.38
CA CYS A 357 16.27 -7.38 -30.70
C CYS A 357 17.02 -8.74 -30.68
N CYS A 358 16.30 -9.79 -30.99
CA CYS A 358 16.75 -11.16 -31.25
C CYS A 358 17.14 -12.05 -30.05
N ASP A 359 16.87 -13.34 -30.26
CA ASP A 359 17.41 -14.44 -29.49
C ASP A 359 18.92 -14.28 -29.24
N GLN A 360 19.36 -14.68 -28.06
CA GLN A 360 20.78 -14.72 -27.70
C GLN A 360 21.61 -15.32 -28.85
N GLY A 361 22.31 -14.47 -29.58
CA GLY A 361 23.14 -14.90 -30.70
C GLY A 361 23.09 -14.03 -31.96
N CYS A 362 22.24 -13.02 -32.02
CA CYS A 362 22.26 -12.11 -33.17
C CYS A 362 23.60 -11.38 -33.29
N ARG A 363 24.34 -11.65 -34.33
CA ARG A 363 25.62 -11.00 -34.63
C ARG A 363 25.50 -9.51 -34.92
N ARG A 364 24.30 -8.98 -35.24
CA ARG A 364 24.08 -7.57 -35.59
C ARG A 364 23.85 -6.65 -34.42
N CYS A 365 23.10 -7.07 -33.40
CA CYS A 365 22.75 -6.19 -32.27
C CYS A 365 23.50 -6.55 -30.97
N LYS A 366 24.24 -7.64 -30.92
CA LYS A 366 24.98 -8.11 -29.74
C LYS A 366 24.18 -8.21 -28.43
N GLY A 367 22.87 -8.13 -28.49
CA GLY A 367 21.99 -8.14 -27.31
C GLY A 367 22.05 -6.88 -26.44
N ASP A 368 22.62 -5.79 -26.95
CA ASP A 368 22.89 -4.57 -26.16
C ASP A 368 21.83 -3.47 -26.40
N ILE A 369 20.79 -3.74 -27.18
CA ILE A 369 19.79 -2.72 -27.57
C ILE A 369 18.39 -3.18 -27.22
N VAL A 370 17.64 -2.31 -26.52
CA VAL A 370 16.18 -2.40 -26.38
C VAL A 370 15.55 -1.52 -27.46
N LYS A 371 14.83 -2.13 -28.39
CA LYS A 371 14.21 -1.44 -29.51
C LYS A 371 13.00 -0.65 -29.05
N ASP A 372 12.98 0.63 -29.36
CA ASP A 372 11.79 1.46 -29.27
C ASP A 372 10.79 1.07 -30.37
N LEU A 373 9.56 0.81 -29.97
CA LEU A 373 8.43 0.46 -30.84
C LEU A 373 7.62 1.69 -31.27
N SER A 374 7.93 2.86 -30.73
CA SER A 374 7.34 4.12 -31.21
C SER A 374 7.93 4.53 -32.55
N GLU A 375 7.31 5.52 -33.21
CA GLU A 375 7.80 6.09 -34.49
C GLU A 375 9.09 6.90 -34.34
N PHE A 376 9.50 7.22 -33.08
CA PHE A 376 10.61 8.15 -32.83
C PHE A 376 11.98 7.47 -32.70
N GLY A 377 12.02 6.15 -32.58
CA GLY A 377 13.26 5.38 -32.58
C GLY A 377 14.21 5.67 -31.41
N ASN A 378 13.67 5.97 -30.26
CA ASN A 378 14.42 6.22 -29.01
C ASN A 378 14.95 4.91 -28.40
N HIS A 379 15.83 4.21 -29.13
CA HIS A 379 16.38 2.94 -28.68
C HIS A 379 17.21 3.09 -27.42
N GLY A 380 17.09 2.11 -26.50
CA GLY A 380 17.87 2.03 -25.29
C GLY A 380 19.14 1.21 -25.47
N LEU A 381 20.23 1.64 -24.88
CA LEU A 381 21.47 0.89 -24.77
C LEU A 381 21.55 0.22 -23.42
N ILE A 382 21.75 -1.10 -23.40
CA ILE A 382 21.98 -1.85 -22.20
C ILE A 382 23.43 -1.62 -21.76
N GLU A 383 23.61 -0.96 -20.64
CA GLU A 383 24.93 -0.78 -20.01
C GLU A 383 25.03 -1.78 -18.86
N ASN A 384 26.10 -2.51 -18.85
CA ASN A 384 26.44 -3.61 -17.93
C ASN A 384 25.61 -4.92 -18.16
N ARG A 385 26.31 -5.98 -18.59
CA ARG A 385 25.76 -7.18 -19.22
C ARG A 385 25.02 -8.18 -18.32
N ASN A 386 24.65 -7.80 -17.11
CA ASN A 386 23.94 -8.70 -16.19
C ASN A 386 22.42 -8.67 -16.32
N ILE A 387 21.89 -8.08 -17.37
CA ILE A 387 20.45 -8.10 -17.66
C ILE A 387 20.01 -9.51 -18.01
N ARG A 388 19.01 -9.99 -17.31
CA ARG A 388 18.34 -11.25 -17.61
C ARG A 388 16.94 -10.95 -18.10
N PHE A 389 16.57 -11.55 -19.21
CA PHE A 389 15.21 -11.58 -19.68
C PHE A 389 14.58 -12.90 -19.23
N LEU A 390 13.51 -12.78 -18.46
CA LEU A 390 12.76 -13.92 -17.96
C LEU A 390 11.39 -13.97 -18.65
N TYR A 391 10.89 -15.15 -18.89
CA TYR A 391 9.49 -15.33 -19.24
C TYR A 391 8.67 -15.34 -17.97
N ASP A 392 7.87 -14.32 -17.75
CA ASP A 392 6.87 -14.30 -16.69
C ASP A 392 5.57 -14.94 -17.22
N LYS A 393 5.08 -15.93 -16.49
CA LYS A 393 3.84 -16.65 -16.82
C LYS A 393 2.63 -16.06 -16.10
N GLU A 394 2.84 -15.10 -15.22
CA GLU A 394 1.75 -14.46 -14.48
C GLU A 394 0.86 -13.66 -15.44
N VAL A 395 -0.43 -13.88 -15.33
CA VAL A 395 -1.44 -13.06 -16.00
C VAL A 395 -1.83 -11.98 -15.03
N ILE A 396 -1.57 -10.74 -15.39
CA ILE A 396 -2.01 -9.60 -14.60
C ILE A 396 -3.40 -9.20 -15.10
N LYS A 397 -4.38 -9.27 -14.22
CA LYS A 397 -5.75 -8.83 -14.46
C LYS A 397 -6.00 -7.53 -13.70
N ASP A 398 -6.69 -6.61 -14.35
CA ASP A 398 -7.29 -5.48 -13.66
C ASP A 398 -8.60 -5.95 -13.02
N SER A 399 -8.58 -6.13 -11.71
CA SER A 399 -9.71 -6.65 -10.96
C SER A 399 -10.29 -5.58 -10.05
N PRO A 400 -11.61 -5.39 -10.04
CA PRO A 400 -12.23 -4.52 -9.05
C PRO A 400 -11.99 -5.09 -7.66
N ALA A 401 -11.93 -4.25 -6.64
CA ALA A 401 -11.79 -4.69 -5.25
C ALA A 401 -13.09 -5.37 -4.76
N PRO A 402 -13.16 -6.70 -4.74
CA PRO A 402 -14.43 -7.43 -4.56
C PRO A 402 -14.91 -7.42 -3.11
N HIS A 403 -14.04 -7.13 -2.16
CA HIS A 403 -14.35 -7.09 -0.72
C HIS A 403 -15.14 -5.85 -0.31
N ARG A 404 -15.23 -4.86 -1.20
CA ARG A 404 -15.76 -3.56 -0.82
C ARG A 404 -17.26 -3.56 -0.76
N ARG A 405 -17.78 -3.09 0.37
CA ARG A 405 -19.17 -2.68 0.53
C ARG A 405 -19.12 -1.22 0.96
N TYR A 406 -19.90 -0.39 0.27
CA TYR A 406 -19.90 1.03 0.57
C TYR A 406 -20.48 1.27 1.96
N GLY A 407 -19.76 2.06 2.74
CA GLY A 407 -20.17 2.48 4.07
C GLY A 407 -19.36 3.69 4.52
N THR A 408 -20.02 4.63 5.13
CA THR A 408 -19.45 5.89 5.61
C THR A 408 -19.24 5.84 7.11
N MET A 409 -18.05 6.22 7.57
CA MET A 409 -17.72 6.27 8.99
C MET A 409 -17.30 7.67 9.40
N GLU A 410 -17.84 8.15 10.51
CA GLU A 410 -17.35 9.31 11.21
C GLU A 410 -16.22 8.90 12.14
N CYS A 411 -15.02 9.42 11.89
CA CYS A 411 -13.86 9.13 12.73
C CYS A 411 -13.81 10.11 13.91
N MET A 412 -13.67 9.59 15.12
CA MET A 412 -13.46 10.39 16.32
C MET A 412 -11.98 10.76 16.43
N TYR A 413 -11.71 12.04 16.65
CA TYR A 413 -10.36 12.56 16.76
C TYR A 413 -9.76 12.29 18.14
N HIS A 414 -8.42 12.23 18.19
CA HIS A 414 -7.67 11.94 19.40
C HIS A 414 -7.21 13.20 20.15
N ASP A 415 -7.58 14.41 19.67
CA ASP A 415 -7.34 15.69 20.32
C ASP A 415 -8.55 16.61 20.19
N ASP A 416 -8.58 17.65 21.03
CA ASP A 416 -9.66 18.63 21.07
C ASP A 416 -9.66 19.58 19.88
N GLU A 417 -8.62 19.58 19.05
CA GLU A 417 -8.48 20.45 17.87
C GLU A 417 -9.06 19.81 16.60
N GLY A 418 -9.56 18.56 16.68
CA GLY A 418 -10.08 17.83 15.53
C GLY A 418 -9.00 17.40 14.53
N ILE A 419 -7.74 17.47 14.94
CA ILE A 419 -6.61 16.97 14.18
C ILE A 419 -6.48 15.49 14.51
N VAL A 420 -6.51 14.63 13.49
CA VAL A 420 -6.07 13.25 13.65
C VAL A 420 -4.60 13.31 14.01
N ASN A 421 -4.32 13.35 15.30
CA ASN A 421 -2.95 13.32 15.76
C ASN A 421 -2.36 12.02 15.21
N ASN A 422 -1.33 12.16 14.39
CA ASN A 422 -0.61 11.02 13.87
C ASN A 422 -0.05 10.26 15.06
N GLN A 423 -0.81 9.32 15.60
CA GLN A 423 -0.41 8.42 16.70
C GLN A 423 0.85 7.62 16.40
N PHE A 424 1.31 7.71 15.17
CA PHE A 424 2.58 7.23 14.67
C PHE A 424 3.80 7.87 15.34
N GLN A 425 3.65 9.03 15.96
CA GLN A 425 4.79 9.71 16.58
C GLN A 425 5.30 9.02 17.85
N GLY A 426 4.51 8.12 18.44
CA GLY A 426 4.91 7.43 19.69
C GLY A 426 5.75 6.17 19.51
N ASP A 427 5.69 5.47 18.37
CA ASP A 427 6.40 4.20 18.18
C ASP A 427 6.82 3.95 16.73
N VAL A 428 7.54 4.90 16.17
CA VAL A 428 8.07 4.86 14.78
C VAL A 428 8.92 3.61 14.56
N GLU A 429 9.68 3.19 15.57
CA GLU A 429 10.53 2.00 15.50
C GLU A 429 9.69 0.70 15.38
N GLN A 430 8.63 0.58 16.15
CA GLN A 430 7.75 -0.59 16.07
C GLN A 430 6.98 -0.65 14.76
N THR A 431 6.47 0.49 14.29
CA THR A 431 5.81 0.58 12.98
C THR A 431 6.76 0.14 11.87
N ALA A 432 8.02 0.59 11.90
CA ALA A 432 9.04 0.15 10.95
C ALA A 432 9.31 -1.37 11.03
N LYS A 433 9.33 -1.94 12.24
CA LYS A 433 9.46 -3.40 12.43
C LYS A 433 8.29 -4.17 11.83
N ASN A 434 7.07 -3.69 12.03
CA ASN A 434 5.88 -4.29 11.44
C ASN A 434 5.93 -4.25 9.90
N GLU A 435 6.33 -3.12 9.33
CA GLU A 435 6.51 -2.99 7.88
C GLU A 435 7.56 -3.95 7.33
N ILE A 436 8.69 -4.09 8.00
CA ILE A 436 9.75 -5.04 7.61
C ILE A 436 9.22 -6.47 7.64
N LEU A 437 8.50 -6.83 8.71
CA LEU A 437 7.92 -8.16 8.86
C LEU A 437 6.92 -8.45 7.75
N TYR A 438 6.00 -7.53 7.48
CA TYR A 438 5.02 -7.62 6.41
C TYR A 438 5.69 -7.80 5.04
N ARG A 439 6.70 -6.96 4.74
CA ARG A 439 7.46 -7.04 3.49
C ARG A 439 8.14 -8.39 3.30
N LYS A 440 8.77 -8.93 4.35
CA LYS A 440 9.40 -10.26 4.29
C LYS A 440 8.40 -11.37 3.98
N LYS A 441 7.19 -11.27 4.54
CA LYS A 441 6.10 -12.21 4.24
C LYS A 441 5.63 -12.06 2.79
N MET A 442 5.42 -10.84 2.32
CA MET A 442 4.98 -10.57 0.95
C MET A 442 6.04 -10.90 -0.11
N GLN A 443 7.33 -10.83 0.20
CA GLN A 443 8.40 -11.28 -0.71
C GLN A 443 8.31 -12.77 -1.04
N LYS A 444 7.79 -13.57 -0.10
CA LYS A 444 7.55 -15.01 -0.32
C LYS A 444 6.24 -15.27 -1.06
N GLY A 445 5.48 -14.23 -1.41
CA GLY A 445 4.18 -14.33 -2.07
C GLY A 445 3.05 -14.87 -1.20
N GLU A 446 3.29 -15.07 0.09
CA GLU A 446 2.33 -15.67 1.00
C GLU A 446 2.37 -14.98 2.37
N VAL A 447 1.20 -14.78 2.96
CA VAL A 447 1.07 -14.44 4.37
C VAL A 447 1.08 -15.72 5.20
N ASP A 448 1.72 -15.69 6.37
CA ASP A 448 1.83 -16.85 7.23
C ASP A 448 0.51 -17.10 7.99
N ILE A 449 -0.41 -17.83 7.37
CA ILE A 449 -1.70 -18.17 7.96
C ILE A 449 -1.54 -19.26 9.05
N ASP A 450 -0.64 -20.22 8.85
CA ASP A 450 -0.61 -21.42 9.66
C ASP A 450 0.08 -21.22 11.01
N ASN A 451 1.08 -20.34 11.08
CA ASN A 451 1.93 -20.18 12.26
C ASN A 451 1.63 -18.94 13.11
N SER A 452 0.81 -18.01 12.61
CA SER A 452 0.50 -16.79 13.34
C SER A 452 -0.98 -16.40 13.20
N GLY A 453 -1.70 -16.35 14.32
CA GLY A 453 -3.13 -16.04 14.37
C GLY A 453 -3.82 -16.63 15.59
N LEU A 454 -5.06 -17.09 15.40
CA LEU A 454 -5.88 -17.68 16.47
C LEU A 454 -5.19 -18.90 17.15
N ASN A 455 -4.56 -19.75 16.35
CA ASN A 455 -3.95 -21.01 16.81
C ASN A 455 -2.63 -20.82 17.57
N SER A 456 -1.96 -19.70 17.40
CA SER A 456 -0.66 -19.42 18.02
C SER A 456 -0.73 -18.32 19.09
N MET A 457 -1.88 -17.73 19.28
CA MET A 457 -2.08 -16.62 20.20
C MET A 457 -1.83 -17.06 21.66
N LYS A 458 -0.95 -16.33 22.34
CA LYS A 458 -0.66 -16.51 23.77
C LYS A 458 -1.23 -15.32 24.53
N CYS A 459 -2.21 -15.56 25.37
CA CYS A 459 -2.80 -14.55 26.22
C CYS A 459 -3.36 -15.16 27.51
N LYS A 460 -3.62 -14.30 28.47
CA LYS A 460 -4.32 -14.65 29.71
C LYS A 460 -5.49 -13.69 29.92
N ILE A 461 -6.70 -14.21 29.95
CA ILE A 461 -7.88 -13.47 30.37
C ILE A 461 -7.89 -13.38 31.89
N ASP A 462 -7.88 -12.17 32.43
CA ASP A 462 -7.92 -11.91 33.86
C ASP A 462 -9.35 -11.82 34.37
N SER A 463 -10.25 -11.15 33.64
CA SER A 463 -11.69 -11.07 33.96
C SER A 463 -12.51 -10.79 32.70
N ILE A 464 -13.81 -11.07 32.80
CA ILE A 464 -14.82 -10.66 31.83
C ILE A 464 -15.91 -9.95 32.61
N ASP A 465 -16.05 -8.66 32.38
CA ASP A 465 -16.98 -7.79 33.09
C ASP A 465 -18.14 -7.39 32.16
N THR A 466 -19.35 -7.30 32.73
CA THR A 466 -20.49 -6.79 31.97
C THR A 466 -20.49 -5.27 31.99
N ILE A 467 -20.53 -4.67 30.80
CA ILE A 467 -20.62 -3.21 30.62
C ILE A 467 -21.89 -2.88 29.85
N TYR A 468 -22.46 -1.67 30.09
CA TYR A 468 -23.68 -1.21 29.42
C TYR A 468 -24.82 -2.27 29.41
N ASN A 469 -24.99 -2.95 30.57
CA ASN A 469 -26.02 -3.97 30.86
C ASN A 469 -25.93 -5.29 30.07
N ARG A 470 -25.31 -5.35 28.91
CA ARG A 470 -25.29 -6.57 28.07
C ARG A 470 -23.99 -6.84 27.30
N HIS A 471 -23.10 -5.85 27.24
CA HIS A 471 -21.85 -5.97 26.51
C HIS A 471 -20.75 -6.48 27.44
N LYS A 472 -19.64 -6.96 26.89
CA LYS A 472 -18.55 -7.57 27.67
C LYS A 472 -17.26 -6.79 27.50
N LEU A 473 -16.59 -6.51 28.62
CA LEU A 473 -15.21 -6.04 28.67
C LEU A 473 -14.33 -7.21 29.07
N ILE A 474 -13.44 -7.62 28.21
CA ILE A 474 -12.55 -8.78 28.38
C ILE A 474 -11.17 -8.24 28.71
N ASN A 475 -10.79 -8.31 29.97
CA ASN A 475 -9.47 -7.88 30.44
C ASN A 475 -8.44 -8.96 30.11
N VAL A 476 -7.48 -8.62 29.26
CA VAL A 476 -6.50 -9.58 28.72
C VAL A 476 -5.08 -9.05 28.80
N ARG A 477 -4.13 -9.96 29.04
CA ARG A 477 -2.69 -9.72 28.97
C ARG A 477 -2.03 -10.62 27.96
N PHE A 478 -1.02 -10.09 27.27
CA PHE A 478 -0.24 -10.76 26.24
C PHE A 478 1.22 -11.03 26.67
N ASN A 479 1.47 -11.18 27.95
CA ASN A 479 2.81 -11.51 28.44
C ASN A 479 3.18 -12.90 27.95
N GLY A 480 4.16 -12.95 27.02
CA GLY A 480 4.70 -14.15 26.42
C GLY A 480 5.52 -15.02 27.32
#